data_4eab97b8ad6ad1d52836e83b32ff9b4f
#
_entry.id   4eab97b8ad6ad1d52836e83b32ff9b4f
#
_cell.length_a   1.000
_cell.length_b   1.000
_cell.length_c   1.000
_cell.angle_alpha   90.00
_cell.angle_beta   90.00
_cell.angle_gamma   90.00
#
_symmetry.space_group_name_H-M   'P 1'
#
loop_
_entity.id
_entity.type
_entity.pdbx_description
1 polymer ?
#
loop_
_entity_poly.entity_id
_entity_poly.type
_entity_poly.pdbx_seq_one_letter_code
_entity_poly.pdbx_strand_id
1 'polypeptide(L)'
;ADRFVWRHIDRIVAAGTTETHDIHEPLCEIEGAAGHAELLAHWRAGRVAYDEGRFDAAIVAFAAAAIVRPGDGPCRVFIERCTEFVRSGKPAGWNGVWHFDRK
;
A
#
# COMPACT_ATOMS: atom_id res chain seq x y z
N ALA A 1 -8.92 -11.31 20.96
CA ALA A 1 -7.76 -10.53 21.33
C ALA A 1 -6.75 -10.53 20.19
N ASP A 2 -6.24 -9.37 19.88
CA ASP A 2 -5.38 -9.22 18.75
C ASP A 2 -3.95 -9.54 19.13
N ARG A 3 -3.49 -10.66 18.66
CA ARG A 3 -2.12 -11.10 18.90
C ARG A 3 -1.22 -10.78 17.74
N PHE A 4 -1.74 -10.08 16.73
CA PHE A 4 -1.04 -9.79 15.48
C PHE A 4 -0.87 -8.30 15.29
N VAL A 5 0.24 -7.93 14.65
CA VAL A 5 0.41 -6.59 14.11
C VAL A 5 -0.21 -6.59 12.73
N TRP A 6 -1.15 -5.69 12.50
CA TRP A 6 -1.88 -5.62 11.24
C TRP A 6 -1.28 -4.53 10.36
N ARG A 7 -1.22 -4.79 9.07
CA ARG A 7 -0.78 -3.81 8.10
C ARG A 7 -1.98 -3.40 7.25
N HIS A 8 -2.27 -2.09 7.20
CA HIS A 8 -3.27 -1.58 6.28
C HIS A 8 -2.69 -1.62 4.88
N ILE A 9 -3.33 -2.38 4.00
CA ILE A 9 -2.84 -2.60 2.64
C ILE A 9 -3.43 -1.59 1.68
N ASP A 10 -4.77 -1.45 1.66
CA ASP A 10 -5.41 -0.74 0.58
C ASP A 10 -6.77 -0.21 1.00
N ARG A 11 -7.25 0.76 0.24
CA ARG A 11 -8.63 1.24 0.31
C ARG A 11 -9.21 1.08 -1.07
N ILE A 12 -10.26 0.28 -1.17
CA ILE A 12 -10.80 -0.14 -2.47
C ILE A 12 -12.29 0.11 -2.56
N VAL A 13 -12.75 0.23 -3.81
CA VAL A 13 -14.18 0.12 -4.15
C VAL A 13 -14.28 -1.10 -5.05
N ALA A 14 -15.02 -2.10 -4.57
CA ALA A 14 -15.19 -3.34 -5.34
C ALA A 14 -16.13 -3.11 -6.53
N ALA A 15 -15.97 -3.94 -7.54
CA ALA A 15 -16.80 -3.85 -8.74
C ALA A 15 -18.28 -3.98 -8.36
N GLY A 16 -19.11 -3.11 -8.93
CA GLY A 16 -20.55 -3.15 -8.72
C GLY A 16 -21.02 -2.47 -7.44
N THR A 17 -20.12 -1.83 -6.69
CA THR A 17 -20.48 -1.13 -5.45
C THR A 17 -19.94 0.28 -5.46
N THR A 18 -20.38 1.07 -4.48
CA THR A 18 -19.81 2.40 -4.23
C THR A 18 -19.19 2.49 -2.85
N GLU A 19 -19.24 1.41 -2.08
CA GLU A 19 -18.70 1.41 -0.73
C GLU A 19 -17.19 1.25 -0.74
N THR A 20 -16.52 2.00 0.13
CA THR A 20 -15.07 1.91 0.31
C THR A 20 -14.78 0.89 1.39
N HIS A 21 -13.82 0.02 1.13
CA HIS A 21 -13.39 -0.98 2.08
C HIS A 21 -11.89 -0.86 2.32
N ASP A 22 -11.50 -0.96 3.58
CA ASP A 22 -10.08 -1.00 3.95
C ASP A 22 -9.65 -2.46 4.05
N ILE A 23 -8.52 -2.75 3.42
CA ILE A 23 -7.96 -4.10 3.40
C ILE A 23 -6.76 -4.13 4.33
N HIS A 24 -6.76 -5.08 5.25
CA HIS A 24 -5.66 -5.27 6.21
C HIS A 24 -5.14 -6.69 6.12
N GLU A 25 -3.86 -6.87 6.46
CA GLU A 25 -3.32 -8.21 6.58
C GLU A 25 -2.59 -8.35 7.91
N PRO A 26 -2.66 -9.53 8.54
CA PRO A 26 -1.83 -9.79 9.71
C PRO A 26 -0.38 -9.95 9.26
N LEU A 27 0.51 -9.12 9.82
CA LEU A 27 1.89 -9.10 9.37
C LEU A 27 2.74 -10.06 10.18
N CYS A 28 2.54 -10.06 11.50
CA CYS A 28 3.28 -10.93 12.41
C CYS A 28 2.56 -10.96 13.75
N GLU A 29 2.92 -11.91 14.60
CA GLU A 29 2.45 -11.87 15.97
C GLU A 29 3.12 -10.71 16.71
N ILE A 30 2.49 -10.25 17.77
CA ILE A 30 2.98 -9.10 18.52
C ILE A 30 4.41 -9.30 18.99
N GLU A 31 4.75 -10.53 19.36
CA GLU A 31 6.09 -10.86 19.82
C GLU A 31 7.15 -10.62 18.75
N GLY A 32 6.76 -10.65 17.48
CA GLY A 32 7.67 -10.41 16.37
C GLY A 32 7.65 -9.00 15.85
N ALA A 33 6.90 -8.09 16.49
CA ALA A 33 6.68 -6.74 15.94
C ALA A 33 7.97 -5.96 15.76
N ALA A 34 8.93 -6.11 16.68
CA ALA A 34 10.19 -5.36 16.60
C ALA A 34 10.94 -5.66 15.30
N GLY A 35 10.87 -6.91 14.82
CA GLY A 35 11.55 -7.29 13.58
C GLY A 35 10.87 -6.75 12.33
N HIS A 36 9.67 -6.18 12.46
CA HIS A 36 8.94 -5.66 11.33
C HIS A 36 8.77 -4.14 11.35
N ALA A 37 9.38 -3.46 12.35
CA ALA A 37 9.19 -2.02 12.51
C ALA A 37 9.70 -1.24 11.31
N GLU A 38 10.83 -1.65 10.76
CA GLU A 38 11.42 -0.96 9.61
C GLU A 38 10.55 -1.15 8.37
N LEU A 39 10.05 -2.37 8.16
CA LEU A 39 9.14 -2.63 7.05
C LEU A 39 7.91 -1.72 7.14
N LEU A 40 7.31 -1.65 8.33
CA LEU A 40 6.10 -0.84 8.52
C LEU A 40 6.38 0.64 8.33
N ALA A 41 7.54 1.14 8.77
CA ALA A 41 7.87 2.56 8.60
C ALA A 41 7.94 2.92 7.12
N HIS A 42 8.62 2.11 6.32
CA HIS A 42 8.72 2.35 4.88
C HIS A 42 7.37 2.16 4.19
N TRP A 43 6.62 1.13 4.59
CA TRP A 43 5.30 0.89 4.03
C TRP A 43 4.37 2.08 4.27
N ARG A 44 4.32 2.59 5.51
CA ARG A 44 3.47 3.72 5.83
C ARG A 44 3.85 4.98 5.07
N ALA A 45 5.15 5.23 4.94
CA ALA A 45 5.61 6.37 4.14
C ALA A 45 5.16 6.25 2.69
N GLY A 46 5.24 5.05 2.13
CA GLY A 46 4.76 4.79 0.77
C GLY A 46 3.27 5.02 0.65
N ARG A 47 2.49 4.55 1.62
CA ARG A 47 1.04 4.71 1.60
C ARG A 47 0.63 6.19 1.67
N VAL A 48 1.29 6.96 2.52
CA VAL A 48 0.99 8.40 2.62
C VAL A 48 1.26 9.09 1.27
N ALA A 49 2.42 8.83 0.68
CA ALA A 49 2.77 9.43 -0.61
C ALA A 49 1.80 8.98 -1.69
N TYR A 50 1.43 7.70 -1.71
CA TYR A 50 0.47 7.15 -2.67
C TYR A 50 -0.88 7.84 -2.55
N ASP A 51 -1.40 7.97 -1.32
CA ASP A 51 -2.70 8.61 -1.10
C ASP A 51 -2.68 10.08 -1.54
N GLU A 52 -1.55 10.74 -1.40
CA GLU A 52 -1.39 12.14 -1.78
C GLU A 52 -1.08 12.32 -3.27
N GLY A 53 -0.90 11.25 -4.00
CA GLY A 53 -0.59 11.32 -5.43
C GLY A 53 0.87 11.58 -5.74
N ARG A 54 1.76 11.49 -4.73
CA ARG A 54 3.21 11.65 -4.94
C ARG A 54 3.81 10.29 -5.27
N PHE A 55 3.53 9.83 -6.48
CA PHE A 55 3.84 8.45 -6.87
C PHE A 55 5.35 8.18 -6.96
N ASP A 56 6.16 9.16 -7.35
CA ASP A 56 7.61 8.98 -7.34
C ASP A 56 8.13 8.72 -5.94
N ALA A 57 7.68 9.52 -4.97
CA ALA A 57 8.09 9.33 -3.58
C ALA A 57 7.55 8.00 -3.04
N ALA A 58 6.35 7.60 -3.45
CA ALA A 58 5.78 6.34 -3.03
C ALA A 58 6.62 5.17 -3.52
N ILE A 59 7.08 5.21 -4.77
CA ILE A 59 7.93 4.14 -5.32
C ILE A 59 9.19 3.98 -4.48
N VAL A 60 9.84 5.09 -4.12
CA VAL A 60 11.06 5.05 -3.32
C VAL A 60 10.79 4.36 -1.97
N ALA A 61 9.69 4.73 -1.32
CA ALA A 61 9.37 4.16 -0.01
C ALA A 61 9.00 2.68 -0.12
N PHE A 62 8.19 2.31 -1.10
CA PHE A 62 7.82 0.90 -1.29
C PHE A 62 9.03 0.06 -1.69
N ALA A 63 9.95 0.61 -2.48
CA ALA A 63 11.17 -0.11 -2.82
C ALA A 63 12.03 -0.35 -1.58
N ALA A 64 12.12 0.63 -0.68
CA ALA A 64 12.84 0.46 0.58
C ALA A 64 12.19 -0.63 1.43
N ALA A 65 10.87 -0.67 1.47
CA ALA A 65 10.15 -1.73 2.18
C ALA A 65 10.44 -3.10 1.57
N ALA A 66 10.50 -3.17 0.25
CA ALA A 66 10.77 -4.42 -0.44
C ALA A 66 12.19 -4.95 -0.17
N ILE A 67 13.13 -4.05 0.10
CA ILE A 67 14.49 -4.47 0.49
C ILE A 67 14.45 -5.13 1.87
N VAL A 68 13.66 -4.57 2.79
CA VAL A 68 13.53 -5.14 4.13
C VAL A 68 12.86 -6.51 4.06
N ARG A 69 11.85 -6.67 3.20
CA ARG A 69 11.13 -7.94 3.05
C ARG A 69 11.06 -8.30 1.57
N PRO A 70 12.09 -8.95 1.03
CA PRO A 70 12.07 -9.35 -0.39
C PRO A 70 10.90 -10.28 -0.67
N GLY A 71 10.25 -10.07 -1.81
CA GLY A 71 9.11 -10.87 -2.19
C GLY A 71 7.80 -10.42 -1.60
N ASP A 72 7.76 -9.28 -0.90
CA ASP A 72 6.51 -8.76 -0.33
C ASP A 72 5.54 -8.42 -1.46
N GLY A 73 4.41 -9.14 -1.53
CA GLY A 73 3.44 -8.96 -2.60
C GLY A 73 2.86 -7.56 -2.68
N PRO A 74 2.37 -6.99 -1.55
CA PRO A 74 1.83 -5.63 -1.58
C PRO A 74 2.82 -4.58 -2.07
N CYS A 75 4.10 -4.68 -1.68
CA CYS A 75 5.10 -3.73 -2.18
C CYS A 75 5.20 -3.78 -3.69
N ARG A 76 5.23 -4.99 -4.25
CA ARG A 76 5.32 -5.16 -5.70
C ARG A 76 4.10 -4.57 -6.41
N VAL A 77 2.91 -4.87 -5.90
CA VAL A 77 1.68 -4.38 -6.51
C VAL A 77 1.64 -2.85 -6.51
N PHE A 78 2.00 -2.23 -5.39
CA PHE A 78 1.92 -0.78 -5.30
C PHE A 78 3.01 -0.09 -6.11
N ILE A 79 4.20 -0.70 -6.24
CA ILE A 79 5.23 -0.17 -7.13
C ILE A 79 4.74 -0.21 -8.57
N GLU A 80 4.08 -1.29 -8.97
CA GLU A 80 3.53 -1.39 -10.33
C GLU A 80 2.46 -0.34 -10.57
N ARG A 81 1.55 -0.12 -9.61
CA ARG A 81 0.52 0.91 -9.74
C ARG A 81 1.14 2.29 -9.87
N CYS A 82 2.11 2.59 -9.00
CA CYS A 82 2.75 3.90 -9.02
C CYS A 82 3.53 4.13 -10.31
N THR A 83 4.21 3.10 -10.81
CA THR A 83 4.95 3.20 -12.07
C THR A 83 3.99 3.54 -13.21
N GLU A 84 2.83 2.89 -13.24
CA GLU A 84 1.83 3.17 -14.25
C GLU A 84 1.31 4.61 -14.14
N PHE A 85 1.06 5.08 -12.91
CA PHE A 85 0.57 6.44 -12.72
C PHE A 85 1.62 7.50 -13.08
N VAL A 86 2.90 7.22 -12.83
CA VAL A 86 3.96 8.12 -13.27
C VAL A 86 3.97 8.20 -14.80
N ARG A 87 3.79 7.07 -15.46
CA ARG A 87 3.81 7.02 -16.91
C ARG A 87 2.60 7.68 -17.54
N SER A 88 1.41 7.44 -17.00
CA SER A 88 0.17 7.90 -17.63
C SER A 88 -0.48 9.10 -16.95
N GLY A 89 0.05 9.53 -15.82
CA GLY A 89 -0.48 10.69 -15.10
C GLY A 89 -1.39 10.32 -13.95
N LYS A 90 -1.45 11.20 -12.97
CA LYS A 90 -2.28 10.98 -11.79
C LYS A 90 -3.76 10.99 -12.19
N PRO A 91 -4.55 10.01 -11.74
CA PRO A 91 -5.98 10.00 -12.03
C PRO A 91 -6.67 11.25 -11.49
N ALA A 92 -7.64 11.75 -12.23
CA ALA A 92 -8.42 12.91 -11.79
C ALA A 92 -9.14 12.57 -10.49
N GLY A 93 -9.12 13.52 -9.54
CA GLY A 93 -9.79 13.33 -8.26
C GLY A 93 -9.14 12.28 -7.37
N TRP A 94 -7.87 12.01 -7.57
CA TRP A 94 -7.17 10.96 -6.82
C TRP A 94 -7.25 11.20 -5.31
N ASN A 95 -7.67 10.17 -4.58
CA ASN A 95 -7.79 10.20 -3.12
C ASN A 95 -7.26 8.93 -2.46
N GLY A 96 -6.45 8.15 -3.17
CA GLY A 96 -5.87 6.93 -2.63
C GLY A 96 -6.77 5.70 -2.71
N VAL A 97 -7.96 5.83 -3.27
CA VAL A 97 -8.91 4.72 -3.37
C VAL A 97 -8.75 4.00 -4.70
N TRP A 98 -8.57 2.69 -4.65
CA TRP A 98 -8.45 1.86 -5.85
C TRP A 98 -9.83 1.31 -6.23
N HIS A 99 -10.19 1.45 -7.50
CA HIS A 99 -11.47 0.98 -8.03
C HIS A 99 -11.24 -0.23 -8.92
N PHE A 100 -11.81 -1.36 -8.53
CA PHE A 100 -11.59 -2.60 -9.29
C PHE A 100 -12.41 -2.69 -10.56
N ASP A 101 -13.45 -1.88 -10.69
CA ASP A 101 -14.27 -1.84 -11.91
C ASP A 101 -13.73 -0.89 -12.96
N ARG A 102 -12.61 -0.24 -12.68
CA ARG A 102 -12.00 0.72 -13.58
C ARG A 102 -10.97 0.02 -14.46
N LYS A 103 -10.96 0.38 -15.71
CA LYS A 103 -10.01 -0.16 -16.68
C LYS A 103 -8.90 0.82 -16.97
#